data_461c4a36a91241d454580318868698c0
#
_entry.id   461c4a36a91241d454580318868698c0
#
_cell.length_a   1.000
_cell.length_b   1.000
_cell.length_c   1.000
_cell.angle_alpha   90.00
_cell.angle_beta   90.00
_cell.angle_gamma   90.00
#
_symmetry.space_group_name_H-M   'P 1'
#
loop_
_entity.id
_entity.type
_entity.pdbx_description
1 polymer ?
#
loop_
_entity_poly.entity_id
_entity_poly.type
_entity_poly.pdbx_seq_one_letter_code
_entity_poly.pdbx_strand_id
1 'polypeptide(L)'
;MTASTVAATTPRPSLRDQLGRSEQAYFVLGITAVLCVVGAATTPGFLTTGNFASLLRLSAAFGILAVGVAIVVLGKGIDLSIAGVALGCAQATLALMSSGLPEWQAIAIAAAVALTVGLVNGVLVAYVEVPSLFVTLATGLLVIGGVDMLLLDSNYYALPGGSWIAELSNGSVLGVPRPIVIAAAVFVLAWLFVAYTAAGRLVRAMGDNFATARATGAPVRPLQVLTYVISALLALLAGYLTVSIQGSVQTTVTSFDPLLFTALTATVIGGISLAGGRGSILGVLAGSLFIGVLNNLLVLHGLTSAVQDLIRGGVLIAAIALDSWLHPRDEETAKSGEL
;
A
#
# COMPACT_ATOMS: atom_id res chain seq x y z
N MET A 1 41.97 -36.82 -4.38
CA MET A 1 40.91 -36.51 -3.40
C MET A 1 39.95 -35.53 -4.10
N THR A 2 38.88 -36.06 -4.66
CA THR A 2 37.84 -35.28 -5.36
C THR A 2 36.79 -34.90 -4.35
N ALA A 3 36.71 -33.61 -4.00
CA ALA A 3 35.66 -33.07 -3.18
C ALA A 3 34.34 -32.96 -4.01
N SER A 4 33.42 -33.85 -3.72
CA SER A 4 32.06 -33.84 -4.22
C SER A 4 31.30 -32.67 -3.57
N THR A 5 31.10 -31.60 -4.32
CA THR A 5 30.19 -30.47 -3.94
C THR A 5 28.75 -30.98 -4.05
N VAL A 6 28.18 -31.41 -2.93
CA VAL A 6 26.74 -31.63 -2.82
C VAL A 6 26.07 -30.26 -2.86
N ALA A 7 25.47 -29.91 -3.99
CA ALA A 7 24.57 -28.78 -4.08
C ALA A 7 23.36 -29.02 -3.15
N ALA A 8 23.33 -28.32 -2.04
CA ALA A 8 22.19 -28.33 -1.12
C ALA A 8 20.99 -27.71 -1.86
N THR A 9 20.11 -28.56 -2.37
CA THR A 9 18.79 -28.14 -2.87
C THR A 9 17.99 -27.64 -1.67
N THR A 10 17.84 -26.31 -1.55
CA THR A 10 16.92 -25.72 -0.57
C THR A 10 15.53 -26.30 -0.82
N PRO A 11 14.93 -26.97 0.20
CA PRO A 11 13.61 -27.54 0.04
C PRO A 11 12.61 -26.43 -0.30
N ARG A 12 11.78 -26.64 -1.32
CA ARG A 12 10.66 -25.75 -1.61
C ARG A 12 9.80 -25.63 -0.36
N PRO A 13 9.41 -24.40 0.08
CA PRO A 13 8.56 -24.26 1.24
C PRO A 13 7.29 -25.10 1.05
N SER A 14 6.99 -25.96 2.02
CA SER A 14 5.80 -26.80 1.99
C SER A 14 4.54 -25.92 2.04
N LEU A 15 3.41 -26.42 1.54
CA LEU A 15 2.10 -25.77 1.71
C LEU A 15 1.82 -25.46 3.20
N ARG A 16 2.32 -26.28 4.11
CA ARG A 16 2.23 -26.07 5.56
C ARG A 16 3.01 -24.85 6.03
N ASP A 17 4.22 -24.60 5.48
CA ASP A 17 5.03 -23.41 5.81
C ASP A 17 4.40 -22.13 5.26
N GLN A 18 3.68 -22.24 4.13
CA GLN A 18 2.92 -21.13 3.56
C GLN A 18 1.64 -20.86 4.37
N LEU A 19 0.97 -21.88 4.88
CA LEU A 19 -0.22 -21.78 5.72
C LEU A 19 0.12 -21.25 7.12
N GLY A 20 1.24 -21.67 7.73
CA GLY A 20 1.71 -21.14 9.03
C GLY A 20 2.02 -19.64 8.96
N ARG A 21 2.47 -19.13 7.79
CA ARG A 21 2.65 -17.68 7.54
C ARG A 21 1.34 -16.91 7.38
N SER A 22 0.22 -17.57 7.25
CA SER A 22 -1.11 -16.96 7.11
C SER A 22 -1.95 -17.00 8.41
N GLU A 23 -1.43 -17.56 9.52
CA GLU A 23 -2.15 -17.59 10.80
C GLU A 23 -2.59 -16.20 11.25
N GLN A 24 -1.72 -15.19 11.10
CA GLN A 24 -2.06 -13.80 11.41
C GLN A 24 -3.18 -13.26 10.49
N ALA A 25 -3.18 -13.63 9.21
CA ALA A 25 -4.25 -13.24 8.28
C ALA A 25 -5.61 -13.80 8.73
N TYR A 26 -5.67 -15.06 9.14
CA TYR A 26 -6.91 -15.65 9.65
C TYR A 26 -7.36 -15.02 10.95
N PHE A 27 -6.44 -14.67 11.85
CA PHE A 27 -6.75 -13.94 13.07
C PHE A 27 -7.36 -12.56 12.77
N VAL A 28 -6.76 -11.81 11.85
CA VAL A 28 -7.27 -10.49 11.42
C VAL A 28 -8.64 -10.62 10.74
N LEU A 29 -8.83 -11.64 9.89
CA LEU A 29 -10.15 -11.92 9.31
C LEU A 29 -11.18 -12.27 10.38
N GLY A 30 -10.81 -13.00 11.41
CA GLY A 30 -11.66 -13.29 12.56
C GLY A 30 -12.11 -12.03 13.29
N ILE A 31 -11.17 -11.13 13.60
CA ILE A 31 -11.49 -9.82 14.21
C ILE A 31 -12.39 -8.98 13.27
N THR A 32 -12.10 -8.99 11.98
CA THR A 32 -12.93 -8.29 10.96
C THR A 32 -14.36 -8.83 10.97
N ALA A 33 -14.53 -10.15 11.02
CA ALA A 33 -15.84 -10.77 11.12
C ALA A 33 -16.57 -10.35 12.40
N VAL A 34 -15.88 -10.30 13.55
CA VAL A 34 -16.47 -9.79 14.80
C VAL A 34 -16.89 -8.34 14.66
N LEU A 35 -16.05 -7.47 14.05
CA LEU A 35 -16.43 -6.08 13.79
C LEU A 35 -17.63 -5.97 12.85
N CYS A 36 -17.75 -6.82 11.84
CA CYS A 36 -18.92 -6.87 10.98
C CYS A 36 -20.19 -7.28 11.75
N VAL A 37 -20.10 -8.25 12.65
CA VAL A 37 -21.23 -8.67 13.49
C VAL A 37 -21.64 -7.54 14.45
N VAL A 38 -20.69 -6.88 15.10
CA VAL A 38 -20.95 -5.72 15.95
C VAL A 38 -21.59 -4.58 15.14
N GLY A 39 -21.05 -4.26 13.98
CA GLY A 39 -21.59 -3.24 13.08
C GLY A 39 -23.02 -3.56 12.63
N ALA A 40 -23.29 -4.82 12.30
CA ALA A 40 -24.63 -5.28 11.94
C ALA A 40 -25.64 -5.13 13.08
N ALA A 41 -25.20 -5.36 14.32
CA ALA A 41 -26.06 -5.29 15.52
C ALA A 41 -26.27 -3.87 16.02
N THR A 42 -25.29 -2.96 15.85
CA THR A 42 -25.29 -1.64 16.51
C THR A 42 -25.49 -0.47 15.54
N THR A 43 -25.28 -0.67 14.23
CA THR A 43 -25.23 0.44 13.26
C THR A 43 -26.34 0.32 12.22
N PRO A 44 -27.40 1.14 12.29
CA PRO A 44 -28.43 1.16 11.26
C PRO A 44 -27.84 1.43 9.86
N GLY A 45 -28.26 0.66 8.88
CA GLY A 45 -27.78 0.82 7.50
C GLY A 45 -26.48 0.09 7.17
N PHE A 46 -25.77 -0.49 8.15
CA PHE A 46 -24.51 -1.24 7.89
C PHE A 46 -24.72 -2.38 6.89
N LEU A 47 -25.77 -3.17 7.02
CA LEU A 47 -26.07 -4.33 6.14
C LEU A 47 -26.77 -3.95 4.83
N THR A 48 -26.95 -2.67 4.50
CA THR A 48 -27.51 -2.29 3.20
C THR A 48 -26.55 -2.65 2.07
N THR A 49 -27.11 -3.07 0.94
CA THR A 49 -26.32 -3.42 -0.25
C THR A 49 -25.47 -2.24 -0.75
N GLY A 50 -26.02 -1.02 -0.66
CA GLY A 50 -25.30 0.20 -1.02
C GLY A 50 -24.09 0.47 -0.14
N ASN A 51 -24.25 0.32 1.20
CA ASN A 51 -23.15 0.49 2.14
C ASN A 51 -22.08 -0.58 1.93
N PHE A 52 -22.50 -1.84 1.77
CA PHE A 52 -21.53 -2.93 1.56
C PHE A 52 -20.72 -2.77 0.26
N ALA A 53 -21.38 -2.32 -0.82
CA ALA A 53 -20.70 -1.99 -2.06
C ALA A 53 -19.71 -0.83 -1.89
N SER A 54 -20.09 0.24 -1.19
CA SER A 54 -19.21 1.38 -0.91
C SER A 54 -18.01 0.99 -0.04
N LEU A 55 -18.24 0.19 1.02
CA LEU A 55 -17.19 -0.35 1.87
C LEU A 55 -16.16 -1.14 1.05
N LEU A 56 -16.61 -2.07 0.21
CA LEU A 56 -15.71 -2.89 -0.61
C LEU A 56 -14.97 -2.08 -1.65
N ARG A 57 -15.60 -1.08 -2.29
CA ARG A 57 -14.94 -0.18 -3.26
C ARG A 57 -13.80 0.62 -2.60
N LEU A 58 -14.06 1.22 -1.42
CA LEU A 58 -13.04 1.98 -0.68
C LEU A 58 -11.94 1.06 -0.16
N SER A 59 -12.30 -0.13 0.38
CA SER A 59 -11.31 -1.13 0.79
C SER A 59 -10.42 -1.58 -0.37
N ALA A 60 -10.95 -1.62 -1.60
CA ALA A 60 -10.19 -1.95 -2.80
C ALA A 60 -9.09 -0.91 -3.07
N ALA A 61 -9.41 0.39 -3.02
CA ALA A 61 -8.42 1.45 -3.21
C ALA A 61 -7.34 1.44 -2.11
N PHE A 62 -7.74 1.33 -0.83
CA PHE A 62 -6.80 1.22 0.30
C PHE A 62 -5.96 -0.05 0.21
N GLY A 63 -6.53 -1.16 -0.25
CA GLY A 63 -5.83 -2.42 -0.44
C GLY A 63 -4.71 -2.33 -1.47
N ILE A 64 -4.92 -1.64 -2.59
CA ILE A 64 -3.89 -1.41 -3.60
C ILE A 64 -2.73 -0.60 -3.02
N LEU A 65 -3.01 0.47 -2.26
CA LEU A 65 -1.98 1.22 -1.54
C LEU A 65 -1.23 0.34 -0.55
N ALA A 66 -1.94 -0.44 0.25
CA ALA A 66 -1.34 -1.34 1.23
C ALA A 66 -0.43 -2.39 0.58
N VAL A 67 -0.76 -2.88 -0.62
CA VAL A 67 0.13 -3.75 -1.41
C VAL A 67 1.41 -3.03 -1.80
N GLY A 68 1.33 -1.77 -2.24
CA GLY A 68 2.50 -0.95 -2.56
C GLY A 68 3.43 -0.81 -1.35
N VAL A 69 2.90 -0.39 -0.20
CA VAL A 69 3.63 -0.31 1.08
C VAL A 69 4.23 -1.67 1.44
N ALA A 70 3.45 -2.74 1.35
CA ALA A 70 3.89 -4.09 1.72
C ALA A 70 5.10 -4.57 0.93
N ILE A 71 5.15 -4.30 -0.39
CA ILE A 71 6.28 -4.70 -1.24
C ILE A 71 7.56 -3.96 -0.82
N VAL A 72 7.48 -2.67 -0.50
CA VAL A 72 8.62 -1.89 -0.03
C VAL A 72 9.07 -2.36 1.36
N VAL A 73 8.13 -2.57 2.30
CA VAL A 73 8.42 -3.02 3.66
C VAL A 73 9.00 -4.43 3.67
N LEU A 74 8.52 -5.34 2.82
CA LEU A 74 9.13 -6.67 2.64
C LEU A 74 10.61 -6.58 2.26
N GLY A 75 11.01 -5.54 1.51
CA GLY A 75 12.40 -5.24 1.16
C GLY A 75 13.16 -4.42 2.20
N LYS A 76 12.64 -4.27 3.43
CA LYS A 76 13.22 -3.46 4.52
C LYS A 76 13.29 -1.96 4.20
N GLY A 77 12.40 -1.45 3.36
CA GLY A 77 12.20 -0.03 3.09
C GLY A 77 10.93 0.51 3.75
N ILE A 78 10.80 1.83 3.79
CA ILE A 78 9.56 2.53 4.16
C ILE A 78 9.25 3.52 3.04
N ASP A 79 8.02 3.56 2.57
CA ASP A 79 7.58 4.52 1.55
C ASP A 79 6.47 5.41 2.11
N LEU A 80 6.85 6.61 2.51
CA LEU A 80 5.91 7.65 2.96
C LEU A 80 5.45 8.54 1.80
N SER A 81 6.05 8.42 0.61
CA SER A 81 5.64 9.19 -0.58
C SER A 81 4.33 8.69 -1.18
N ILE A 82 3.91 7.48 -0.82
CA ILE A 82 2.80 6.77 -1.47
C ILE A 82 1.48 7.56 -1.47
N ALA A 83 1.15 8.25 -0.38
CA ALA A 83 -0.05 9.09 -0.32
C ALA A 83 0.10 10.36 -1.17
N GLY A 84 1.27 10.99 -1.13
CA GLY A 84 1.60 12.14 -1.97
C GLY A 84 1.54 11.82 -3.46
N VAL A 85 2.08 10.67 -3.86
CA VAL A 85 2.00 10.19 -5.25
C VAL A 85 0.55 9.87 -5.63
N ALA A 86 -0.20 9.17 -4.77
CA ALA A 86 -1.58 8.79 -5.06
C ALA A 86 -2.47 10.02 -5.28
N LEU A 87 -2.51 10.93 -4.32
CA LEU A 87 -3.40 12.08 -4.36
C LEU A 87 -2.82 13.21 -5.22
N GLY A 88 -1.53 13.52 -5.10
CA GLY A 88 -0.90 14.56 -5.88
C GLY A 88 -0.94 14.28 -7.38
N CYS A 89 -0.63 13.06 -7.82
CA CYS A 89 -0.74 12.71 -9.24
C CYS A 89 -2.20 12.71 -9.73
N ALA A 90 -3.15 12.28 -8.90
CA ALA A 90 -4.57 12.34 -9.26
C ALA A 90 -5.06 13.79 -9.37
N GLN A 91 -4.68 14.67 -8.44
CA GLN A 91 -4.97 16.12 -8.49
C GLN A 91 -4.35 16.77 -9.73
N ALA A 92 -3.06 16.51 -9.98
CA ALA A 92 -2.37 17.01 -11.17
C ALA A 92 -3.10 16.61 -12.46
N THR A 93 -3.55 15.35 -12.54
CA THR A 93 -4.30 14.87 -13.70
C THR A 93 -5.57 15.67 -13.92
N LEU A 94 -6.40 15.86 -12.88
CA LEU A 94 -7.65 16.60 -12.99
C LEU A 94 -7.42 18.10 -13.27
N ALA A 95 -6.39 18.71 -12.67
CA ALA A 95 -6.00 20.08 -12.93
C ALA A 95 -5.57 20.28 -14.40
N LEU A 96 -4.74 19.38 -14.93
CA LEU A 96 -4.32 19.39 -16.33
C LEU A 96 -5.51 19.20 -17.30
N MET A 97 -6.44 18.30 -16.96
CA MET A 97 -7.67 18.11 -17.73
C MET A 97 -8.55 19.37 -17.70
N SER A 98 -8.66 20.03 -16.56
CA SER A 98 -9.44 21.27 -16.41
C SER A 98 -8.83 22.44 -17.19
N SER A 99 -7.50 22.46 -17.40
CA SER A 99 -6.80 23.43 -18.26
C SER A 99 -6.91 23.12 -19.75
N GLY A 100 -7.62 22.05 -20.14
CA GLY A 100 -7.88 21.68 -21.54
C GLY A 100 -6.92 20.62 -22.10
N LEU A 101 -6.04 20.04 -21.29
CA LEU A 101 -5.21 18.93 -21.76
C LEU A 101 -6.07 17.67 -21.99
N PRO A 102 -5.85 16.92 -23.08
CA PRO A 102 -6.47 15.62 -23.28
C PRO A 102 -6.16 14.67 -22.13
N GLU A 103 -7.15 13.89 -21.68
CA GLU A 103 -7.04 12.99 -20.52
C GLU A 103 -5.83 12.05 -20.60
N TRP A 104 -5.57 11.45 -21.77
CA TRP A 104 -4.45 10.53 -21.94
C TRP A 104 -3.08 11.21 -21.73
N GLN A 105 -2.95 12.51 -22.10
CA GLN A 105 -1.72 13.27 -21.86
C GLN A 105 -1.56 13.58 -20.37
N ALA A 106 -2.64 13.99 -19.70
CA ALA A 106 -2.63 14.24 -18.27
C ALA A 106 -2.26 12.96 -17.48
N ILE A 107 -2.83 11.81 -17.84
CA ILE A 107 -2.48 10.50 -17.27
C ILE A 107 -1.01 10.16 -17.54
N ALA A 108 -0.51 10.38 -18.76
CA ALA A 108 0.87 10.08 -19.11
C ALA A 108 1.88 10.94 -18.32
N ILE A 109 1.57 12.23 -18.11
CA ILE A 109 2.38 13.13 -17.27
C ILE A 109 2.39 12.64 -15.81
N ALA A 110 1.23 12.33 -15.24
CA ALA A 110 1.14 11.82 -13.89
C ALA A 110 1.86 10.48 -13.71
N ALA A 111 1.77 9.59 -14.70
CA ALA A 111 2.52 8.33 -14.70
C ALA A 111 4.04 8.54 -14.77
N ALA A 112 4.49 9.51 -15.57
CA ALA A 112 5.91 9.90 -15.64
C ALA A 112 6.39 10.47 -14.30
N VAL A 113 5.58 11.29 -13.63
CA VAL A 113 5.89 11.81 -12.29
C VAL A 113 5.98 10.67 -11.28
N ALA A 114 4.97 9.79 -11.22
CA ALA A 114 4.98 8.65 -10.30
C ALA A 114 6.20 7.75 -10.54
N LEU A 115 6.51 7.43 -11.79
CA LEU A 115 7.70 6.64 -12.16
C LEU A 115 8.99 7.33 -11.71
N THR A 116 9.10 8.63 -11.94
CA THR A 116 10.27 9.43 -11.54
C THR A 116 10.45 9.42 -10.03
N VAL A 117 9.37 9.61 -9.26
CA VAL A 117 9.41 9.53 -7.79
C VAL A 117 9.86 8.16 -7.32
N GLY A 118 9.28 7.08 -7.88
CA GLY A 118 9.69 5.72 -7.54
C GLY A 118 11.16 5.45 -7.86
N LEU A 119 11.66 5.92 -9.02
CA LEU A 119 13.06 5.80 -9.41
C LEU A 119 13.97 6.62 -8.48
N VAL A 120 13.63 7.88 -8.18
CA VAL A 120 14.42 8.75 -7.29
C VAL A 120 14.49 8.14 -5.89
N ASN A 121 13.34 7.73 -5.32
CA ASN A 121 13.30 7.06 -4.03
C ASN A 121 14.20 5.81 -4.03
N GLY A 122 13.99 4.95 -5.01
CA GLY A 122 14.75 3.72 -5.12
C GLY A 122 16.26 3.94 -5.30
N VAL A 123 16.67 4.89 -6.13
CA VAL A 123 18.09 5.20 -6.35
C VAL A 123 18.73 5.82 -5.12
N LEU A 124 18.09 6.81 -4.49
CA LEU A 124 18.63 7.45 -3.29
C LEU A 124 18.77 6.46 -2.13
N VAL A 125 17.81 5.56 -1.96
CA VAL A 125 17.86 4.55 -0.90
C VAL A 125 18.87 3.45 -1.24
N ALA A 126 18.87 2.92 -2.48
CA ALA A 126 19.67 1.74 -2.81
C ALA A 126 21.14 2.06 -3.13
N TYR A 127 21.45 3.21 -3.71
CA TYR A 127 22.80 3.54 -4.18
C TYR A 127 23.45 4.65 -3.40
N VAL A 128 22.68 5.65 -2.94
CA VAL A 128 23.20 6.75 -2.10
C VAL A 128 23.13 6.38 -0.61
N GLU A 129 22.36 5.33 -0.29
CA GLU A 129 22.19 4.76 1.06
C GLU A 129 21.59 5.78 2.07
N VAL A 130 20.74 6.71 1.57
CA VAL A 130 19.98 7.62 2.43
C VAL A 130 18.84 6.84 3.09
N PRO A 131 18.56 7.02 4.39
CA PRO A 131 17.45 6.34 5.05
C PRO A 131 16.12 6.60 4.34
N SER A 132 15.38 5.52 4.03
CA SER A 132 14.17 5.56 3.21
C SER A 132 13.09 6.50 3.74
N LEU A 133 12.97 6.59 5.07
CA LEU A 133 12.01 7.46 5.73
C LEU A 133 12.16 8.93 5.29
N PHE A 134 13.40 9.44 5.27
CA PHE A 134 13.66 10.85 4.90
C PHE A 134 13.46 11.09 3.40
N VAL A 135 13.96 10.16 2.57
CA VAL A 135 13.82 10.27 1.10
C VAL A 135 12.36 10.31 0.70
N THR A 136 11.59 9.33 1.17
CA THR A 136 10.19 9.18 0.74
C THR A 136 9.28 10.26 1.32
N LEU A 137 9.55 10.72 2.56
CA LEU A 137 8.84 11.87 3.11
C LEU A 137 9.10 13.13 2.28
N ALA A 138 10.39 13.41 1.97
CA ALA A 138 10.75 14.58 1.18
C ALA A 138 10.14 14.54 -0.24
N THR A 139 10.22 13.41 -0.92
CA THR A 139 9.64 13.27 -2.28
C THR A 139 8.11 13.33 -2.26
N GLY A 140 7.44 12.80 -1.24
CA GLY A 140 6.00 12.95 -1.06
C GLY A 140 5.59 14.41 -0.92
N LEU A 141 6.32 15.18 -0.09
CA LEU A 141 6.12 16.62 0.07
C LEU A 141 6.41 17.40 -1.22
N LEU A 142 7.45 17.01 -1.97
CA LEU A 142 7.78 17.63 -3.26
C LEU A 142 6.66 17.41 -4.29
N VAL A 143 6.04 16.23 -4.33
CA VAL A 143 4.90 15.97 -5.23
C VAL A 143 3.72 16.85 -4.84
N ILE A 144 3.32 16.83 -3.57
CA ILE A 144 2.17 17.62 -3.10
C ILE A 144 2.41 19.12 -3.32
N GLY A 145 3.53 19.65 -2.80
CA GLY A 145 3.83 21.07 -2.92
C GLY A 145 4.09 21.52 -4.35
N GLY A 146 4.68 20.66 -5.18
CA GLY A 146 4.89 20.94 -6.60
C GLY A 146 3.58 21.00 -7.38
N VAL A 147 2.66 20.10 -7.12
CA VAL A 147 1.32 20.10 -7.72
C VAL A 147 0.54 21.33 -7.27
N ASP A 148 0.52 21.60 -5.96
CA ASP A 148 -0.16 22.75 -5.37
C ASP A 148 0.35 24.07 -5.97
N MET A 149 1.65 24.27 -6.01
CA MET A 149 2.27 25.49 -6.49
C MET A 149 2.14 25.71 -8.01
N LEU A 150 2.23 24.61 -8.81
CA LEU A 150 2.39 24.73 -10.27
C LEU A 150 1.10 24.51 -11.05
N LEU A 151 0.12 23.80 -10.50
CA LEU A 151 -1.02 23.32 -11.26
C LEU A 151 -2.38 23.67 -10.66
N LEU A 152 -2.45 24.05 -9.37
CA LEU A 152 -3.73 24.21 -8.72
C LEU A 152 -4.18 25.67 -8.68
N ASP A 153 -5.21 25.99 -9.48
CA ASP A 153 -5.93 27.27 -9.47
C ASP A 153 -7.23 27.20 -8.66
N SER A 154 -7.61 26.00 -8.21
CA SER A 154 -8.86 25.74 -7.47
C SER A 154 -8.63 24.75 -6.35
N ASN A 155 -9.43 24.89 -5.28
CA ASN A 155 -9.44 23.93 -4.18
C ASN A 155 -10.26 22.66 -4.45
N TYR A 156 -10.87 22.55 -5.63
CA TYR A 156 -11.75 21.44 -5.98
C TYR A 156 -11.71 21.16 -7.47
N TYR A 157 -11.47 19.93 -7.83
CA TYR A 157 -11.52 19.44 -9.20
C TYR A 157 -12.49 18.27 -9.30
N ALA A 158 -13.58 18.47 -10.06
CA ALA A 158 -14.52 17.40 -10.36
C ALA A 158 -13.97 16.48 -11.46
N LEU A 159 -14.25 15.19 -11.34
CA LEU A 159 -13.94 14.23 -12.38
C LEU A 159 -14.94 14.40 -13.54
N PRO A 160 -14.50 14.68 -14.79
CA PRO A 160 -15.39 14.82 -15.93
C PRO A 160 -16.16 13.52 -16.19
N GLY A 161 -17.45 13.66 -16.50
CA GLY A 161 -18.27 12.53 -16.93
C GLY A 161 -17.75 11.92 -18.24
N GLY A 162 -17.71 10.60 -18.32
CA GLY A 162 -17.22 9.87 -19.49
C GLY A 162 -15.70 9.76 -19.60
N SER A 163 -14.94 10.21 -18.59
CA SER A 163 -13.50 10.01 -18.53
C SER A 163 -13.13 8.53 -18.29
N TRP A 164 -11.95 8.11 -18.77
CA TRP A 164 -11.43 6.76 -18.52
C TRP A 164 -11.20 6.51 -17.03
N ILE A 165 -10.82 7.55 -16.29
CA ILE A 165 -10.66 7.45 -14.84
C ILE A 165 -12.02 7.17 -14.19
N ALA A 166 -13.11 7.83 -14.61
CA ALA A 166 -14.45 7.56 -14.10
C ALA A 166 -14.88 6.11 -14.36
N GLU A 167 -14.49 5.53 -15.49
CA GLU A 167 -14.78 4.16 -15.84
C GLU A 167 -14.13 3.11 -14.89
N LEU A 168 -13.09 3.48 -14.12
CA LEU A 168 -12.47 2.58 -13.14
C LEU A 168 -13.44 2.20 -12.02
N SER A 169 -14.38 3.08 -11.63
CA SER A 169 -15.38 2.78 -10.59
C SER A 169 -16.77 2.52 -11.14
N ASN A 170 -17.04 2.92 -12.40
CA ASN A 170 -18.34 2.75 -13.03
C ASN A 170 -18.54 1.33 -13.56
N GLY A 171 -19.73 0.79 -13.31
CA GLY A 171 -20.13 -0.52 -13.81
C GLY A 171 -19.56 -1.70 -13.02
N SER A 172 -19.79 -2.88 -13.57
CA SER A 172 -19.43 -4.16 -12.97
C SER A 172 -18.92 -5.15 -14.01
N VAL A 173 -18.07 -6.07 -13.58
CA VAL A 173 -17.63 -7.25 -14.35
C VAL A 173 -18.26 -8.48 -13.71
N LEU A 174 -19.08 -9.21 -14.42
CA LEU A 174 -19.84 -10.37 -13.89
C LEU A 174 -20.63 -10.05 -12.60
N GLY A 175 -21.19 -8.83 -12.50
CA GLY A 175 -21.93 -8.37 -11.32
C GLY A 175 -21.07 -7.87 -10.15
N VAL A 176 -19.74 -7.97 -10.23
CA VAL A 176 -18.80 -7.45 -9.23
C VAL A 176 -18.37 -6.03 -9.62
N PRO A 177 -18.42 -5.03 -8.71
CA PRO A 177 -17.95 -3.67 -9.00
C PRO A 177 -16.50 -3.66 -9.51
N ARG A 178 -16.20 -2.89 -10.55
CA ARG A 178 -14.87 -2.82 -11.17
C ARG A 178 -13.72 -2.56 -10.18
N PRO A 179 -13.84 -1.67 -9.16
CA PRO A 179 -12.76 -1.46 -8.20
C PRO A 179 -12.32 -2.74 -7.48
N ILE A 180 -13.29 -3.60 -7.15
CA ILE A 180 -13.00 -4.88 -6.47
C ILE A 180 -12.24 -5.82 -7.40
N VAL A 181 -12.63 -5.88 -8.68
CA VAL A 181 -11.96 -6.71 -9.70
C VAL A 181 -10.53 -6.23 -9.92
N ILE A 182 -10.32 -4.90 -10.01
CA ILE A 182 -8.98 -4.29 -10.16
C ILE A 182 -8.12 -4.62 -8.95
N ALA A 183 -8.65 -4.43 -7.73
CA ALA A 183 -7.91 -4.77 -6.51
C ALA A 183 -7.59 -6.27 -6.44
N ALA A 184 -8.55 -7.14 -6.74
CA ALA A 184 -8.32 -8.59 -6.78
C ALA A 184 -7.18 -8.95 -7.77
N ALA A 185 -7.17 -8.34 -8.95
CA ALA A 185 -6.09 -8.54 -9.91
C ALA A 185 -4.73 -8.08 -9.35
N VAL A 186 -4.67 -6.90 -8.69
CA VAL A 186 -3.45 -6.41 -8.04
C VAL A 186 -2.98 -7.35 -6.93
N PHE A 187 -3.90 -7.83 -6.07
CA PHE A 187 -3.56 -8.78 -5.02
C PHE A 187 -3.02 -10.09 -5.57
N VAL A 188 -3.64 -10.63 -6.64
CA VAL A 188 -3.18 -11.85 -7.30
C VAL A 188 -1.80 -11.64 -7.92
N LEU A 189 -1.59 -10.53 -8.65
CA LEU A 189 -0.29 -10.22 -9.26
C LEU A 189 0.79 -10.01 -8.21
N ALA A 190 0.50 -9.30 -7.12
CA ALA A 190 1.43 -9.13 -6.00
C ALA A 190 1.76 -10.46 -5.30
N TRP A 191 0.77 -11.31 -5.10
CA TRP A 191 0.98 -12.65 -4.56
C TRP A 191 1.85 -13.50 -5.48
N LEU A 192 1.56 -13.51 -6.79
CA LEU A 192 2.39 -14.20 -7.78
C LEU A 192 3.81 -13.64 -7.80
N PHE A 193 3.97 -12.32 -7.77
CA PHE A 193 5.28 -11.67 -7.70
C PHE A 193 6.07 -12.13 -6.48
N VAL A 194 5.50 -12.00 -5.29
CA VAL A 194 6.20 -12.26 -4.03
C VAL A 194 6.44 -13.76 -3.80
N ALA A 195 5.50 -14.65 -4.21
CA ALA A 195 5.57 -16.07 -3.92
C ALA A 195 6.31 -16.87 -5.02
N TYR A 196 6.16 -16.49 -6.29
CA TYR A 196 6.59 -17.35 -7.40
C TYR A 196 7.71 -16.77 -8.26
N THR A 197 8.01 -15.45 -8.18
CA THR A 197 9.13 -14.89 -8.96
C THR A 197 10.45 -14.96 -8.20
N ALA A 198 11.56 -15.00 -8.94
CA ALA A 198 12.89 -14.89 -8.35
C ALA A 198 13.09 -13.53 -7.66
N ALA A 199 12.59 -12.45 -8.28
CA ALA A 199 12.66 -11.09 -7.74
C ALA A 199 11.93 -10.99 -6.39
N GLY A 200 10.71 -11.51 -6.29
CA GLY A 200 9.95 -11.49 -5.03
C GLY A 200 10.60 -12.29 -3.90
N ARG A 201 11.18 -13.45 -4.21
CA ARG A 201 11.96 -14.22 -3.22
C ARG A 201 13.20 -13.48 -2.75
N LEU A 202 13.90 -12.80 -3.67
CA LEU A 202 15.07 -11.99 -3.33
C LEU A 202 14.69 -10.73 -2.54
N VAL A 203 13.55 -10.09 -2.83
CA VAL A 203 13.01 -8.99 -2.01
C VAL A 203 12.81 -9.43 -0.56
N ARG A 204 12.24 -10.61 -0.33
CA ARG A 204 12.12 -11.16 1.03
C ARG A 204 13.47 -11.44 1.67
N ALA A 205 14.38 -12.08 0.92
CA ALA A 205 15.72 -12.42 1.42
C ALA A 205 16.53 -11.17 1.80
N MET A 206 16.46 -10.09 0.99
CA MET A 206 17.14 -8.83 1.34
C MET A 206 16.48 -8.14 2.54
N GLY A 207 15.17 -8.30 2.72
CA GLY A 207 14.46 -7.80 3.90
C GLY A 207 14.85 -8.53 5.18
N ASP A 208 15.02 -9.86 5.12
CA ASP A 208 15.48 -10.66 6.27
C ASP A 208 16.92 -10.29 6.65
N ASN A 209 17.85 -10.31 5.68
CA ASN A 209 19.25 -9.94 5.91
C ASN A 209 19.88 -9.40 4.63
N PHE A 210 19.97 -8.07 4.54
CA PHE A 210 20.50 -7.36 3.37
C PHE A 210 21.97 -7.73 3.09
N ALA A 211 22.80 -7.83 4.13
CA ALA A 211 24.22 -8.13 3.98
C ALA A 211 24.43 -9.55 3.43
N THR A 212 23.71 -10.53 3.98
CA THR A 212 23.76 -11.91 3.49
C THR A 212 23.24 -12.03 2.07
N ALA A 213 22.11 -11.41 1.73
CA ALA A 213 21.58 -11.40 0.37
C ALA A 213 22.58 -10.79 -0.62
N ARG A 214 23.25 -9.71 -0.25
CA ARG A 214 24.31 -9.10 -1.08
C ARG A 214 25.53 -10.00 -1.22
N ALA A 215 25.94 -10.68 -0.17
CA ALA A 215 27.10 -11.59 -0.20
C ALA A 215 26.90 -12.79 -1.13
N THR A 216 25.64 -13.21 -1.42
CA THR A 216 25.35 -14.26 -2.39
C THR A 216 25.46 -13.80 -3.85
N GLY A 217 25.80 -12.53 -4.10
CA GLY A 217 25.85 -11.94 -5.45
C GLY A 217 24.47 -11.53 -5.99
N ALA A 218 23.42 -11.55 -5.16
CA ALA A 218 22.09 -11.11 -5.59
C ALA A 218 22.08 -9.62 -5.96
N PRO A 219 21.31 -9.20 -7.00
CA PRO A 219 21.22 -7.81 -7.41
C PRO A 219 20.28 -7.01 -6.48
N VAL A 220 20.65 -6.89 -5.19
CA VAL A 220 19.78 -6.29 -4.15
C VAL A 220 19.44 -4.83 -4.44
N ARG A 221 20.40 -4.03 -4.97
CA ARG A 221 20.17 -2.61 -5.27
C ARG A 221 19.12 -2.38 -6.37
N PRO A 222 19.22 -3.00 -7.56
CA PRO A 222 18.17 -2.90 -8.58
C PRO A 222 16.80 -3.39 -8.09
N LEU A 223 16.79 -4.44 -7.25
CA LEU A 223 15.55 -4.94 -6.68
C LEU A 223 14.93 -3.95 -5.69
N GLN A 224 15.74 -3.27 -4.89
CA GLN A 224 15.27 -2.22 -4.01
C GLN A 224 14.67 -1.06 -4.82
N VAL A 225 15.30 -0.62 -5.90
CA VAL A 225 14.71 0.37 -6.82
C VAL A 225 13.37 -0.12 -7.37
N LEU A 226 13.30 -1.37 -7.80
CA LEU A 226 12.08 -1.96 -8.35
C LEU A 226 10.91 -1.92 -7.34
N THR A 227 11.16 -2.15 -6.03
CA THR A 227 10.11 -2.08 -5.01
C THR A 227 9.49 -0.70 -4.89
N TYR A 228 10.27 0.37 -4.94
CA TYR A 228 9.76 1.75 -4.92
C TYR A 228 9.03 2.13 -6.21
N VAL A 229 9.50 1.68 -7.36
CA VAL A 229 8.81 1.89 -8.64
C VAL A 229 7.44 1.20 -8.63
N ILE A 230 7.36 -0.05 -8.18
CA ILE A 230 6.08 -0.77 -8.07
C ILE A 230 5.15 -0.02 -7.09
N SER A 231 5.67 0.43 -5.94
CA SER A 231 4.89 1.18 -4.95
C SER A 231 4.29 2.46 -5.55
N ALA A 232 5.11 3.25 -6.26
CA ALA A 232 4.66 4.51 -6.87
C ALA A 232 3.59 4.29 -7.97
N LEU A 233 3.72 3.24 -8.78
CA LEU A 233 2.72 2.91 -9.80
C LEU A 233 1.41 2.40 -9.18
N LEU A 234 1.49 1.61 -8.11
CA LEU A 234 0.31 1.19 -7.35
C LEU A 234 -0.34 2.38 -6.63
N ALA A 235 0.45 3.34 -6.13
CA ALA A 235 -0.04 4.58 -5.57
C ALA A 235 -0.85 5.38 -6.59
N LEU A 236 -0.33 5.56 -7.80
CA LEU A 236 -1.04 6.23 -8.88
C LEU A 236 -2.38 5.55 -9.21
N LEU A 237 -2.37 4.22 -9.34
CA LEU A 237 -3.58 3.45 -9.60
C LEU A 237 -4.61 3.60 -8.46
N ALA A 238 -4.18 3.55 -7.22
CA ALA A 238 -5.04 3.73 -6.05
C ALA A 238 -5.59 5.16 -5.97
N GLY A 239 -4.80 6.17 -6.32
CA GLY A 239 -5.23 7.56 -6.42
C GLY A 239 -6.35 7.72 -7.46
N TYR A 240 -6.17 7.19 -8.65
CA TYR A 240 -7.21 7.22 -9.69
C TYR A 240 -8.48 6.46 -9.27
N LEU A 241 -8.33 5.31 -8.61
CA LEU A 241 -9.48 4.59 -8.08
C LEU A 241 -10.22 5.42 -7.01
N THR A 242 -9.49 6.06 -6.12
CA THR A 242 -10.06 6.91 -5.06
C THR A 242 -10.85 8.08 -5.67
N VAL A 243 -10.26 8.79 -6.62
CA VAL A 243 -10.92 9.90 -7.33
C VAL A 243 -12.12 9.40 -8.14
N SER A 244 -12.00 8.25 -8.79
CA SER A 244 -13.10 7.63 -9.53
C SER A 244 -14.30 7.28 -8.63
N ILE A 245 -14.03 6.79 -7.42
CA ILE A 245 -15.09 6.45 -6.44
C ILE A 245 -15.73 7.71 -5.86
N GLN A 246 -14.93 8.75 -5.57
CA GLN A 246 -15.38 10.01 -4.96
C GLN A 246 -15.98 11.00 -5.97
N GLY A 247 -15.67 10.85 -7.26
CA GLY A 247 -16.09 11.76 -8.32
C GLY A 247 -15.34 13.10 -8.33
N SER A 248 -14.39 13.32 -7.43
CA SER A 248 -13.67 14.58 -7.29
C SER A 248 -12.43 14.42 -6.42
N VAL A 249 -11.58 15.45 -6.44
CA VAL A 249 -10.47 15.60 -5.50
C VAL A 249 -10.46 17.00 -4.92
N GLN A 250 -10.10 17.12 -3.64
CA GLN A 250 -9.91 18.39 -2.95
C GLN A 250 -8.43 18.63 -2.68
N THR A 251 -7.98 19.87 -2.77
CA THR A 251 -6.57 20.25 -2.65
C THR A 251 -6.11 20.43 -1.21
N THR A 252 -6.96 20.19 -0.22
CA THR A 252 -6.60 20.25 1.20
C THR A 252 -5.78 19.04 1.65
N VAL A 253 -4.78 18.63 0.84
CA VAL A 253 -3.85 17.56 1.24
C VAL A 253 -2.84 18.16 2.21
N THR A 254 -3.07 17.96 3.49
CA THR A 254 -2.08 18.27 4.52
C THR A 254 -0.99 17.20 4.50
N SER A 255 0.22 17.57 4.93
CA SER A 255 1.44 16.74 4.88
C SER A 255 1.34 15.36 5.55
N PHE A 256 0.30 15.11 6.32
CA PHE A 256 0.03 13.82 6.98
C PHE A 256 -1.38 13.36 6.59
N ASP A 257 -1.50 12.81 5.39
CA ASP A 257 -2.78 12.32 4.89
C ASP A 257 -3.20 11.05 5.65
N PRO A 258 -4.46 10.98 6.11
CA PRO A 258 -5.04 9.77 6.70
C PRO A 258 -4.89 8.52 5.82
N LEU A 259 -4.74 8.71 4.50
CA LEU A 259 -4.55 7.64 3.52
C LEU A 259 -3.24 6.89 3.75
N LEU A 260 -2.13 7.61 4.06
CA LEU A 260 -0.84 7.02 4.38
C LEU A 260 -0.94 6.09 5.60
N PHE A 261 -1.51 6.62 6.69
CA PHE A 261 -1.66 5.85 7.93
C PHE A 261 -2.61 4.67 7.77
N THR A 262 -3.66 4.83 6.95
CA THR A 262 -4.58 3.75 6.58
C THR A 262 -3.85 2.61 5.87
N ALA A 263 -3.02 2.92 4.87
CA ALA A 263 -2.25 1.93 4.12
C ALA A 263 -1.19 1.23 4.99
N LEU A 264 -0.45 2.00 5.82
CA LEU A 264 0.52 1.46 6.78
C LEU A 264 -0.17 0.53 7.78
N THR A 265 -1.27 0.98 8.37
CA THR A 265 -2.03 0.19 9.38
C THR A 265 -2.54 -1.10 8.77
N ALA A 266 -3.13 -1.04 7.56
CA ALA A 266 -3.58 -2.24 6.85
C ALA A 266 -2.43 -3.24 6.61
N THR A 267 -1.26 -2.73 6.27
CA THR A 267 -0.06 -3.53 6.01
C THR A 267 0.46 -4.20 7.28
N VAL A 268 0.59 -3.43 8.38
CA VAL A 268 1.13 -3.92 9.67
C VAL A 268 0.15 -4.89 10.35
N ILE A 269 -1.13 -4.53 10.42
CA ILE A 269 -2.19 -5.43 10.95
C ILE A 269 -2.22 -6.72 10.10
N GLY A 270 -2.04 -6.59 8.79
CA GLY A 270 -1.94 -7.71 7.87
C GLY A 270 -0.73 -8.62 8.08
N GLY A 271 0.16 -8.29 9.03
CA GLY A 271 1.30 -9.12 9.42
C GLY A 271 2.53 -8.95 8.54
N ILE A 272 2.66 -7.85 7.82
CA ILE A 272 3.94 -7.46 7.23
C ILE A 272 4.79 -6.84 8.34
N SER A 273 5.90 -7.49 8.69
CA SER A 273 6.81 -7.00 9.71
C SER A 273 7.58 -5.76 9.24
N LEU A 274 7.58 -4.70 10.05
CA LEU A 274 8.36 -3.49 9.77
C LEU A 274 9.88 -3.73 9.78
N ALA A 275 10.33 -4.85 10.34
CA ALA A 275 11.73 -5.28 10.26
C ALA A 275 12.13 -5.81 8.87
N GLY A 276 11.15 -6.07 7.99
CA GLY A 276 11.34 -6.62 6.64
C GLY A 276 11.30 -8.15 6.57
N GLY A 277 11.31 -8.69 5.36
CA GLY A 277 11.42 -10.13 5.04
C GLY A 277 10.18 -10.98 5.31
N ARG A 278 9.36 -10.62 6.29
CA ARG A 278 8.24 -11.42 6.80
C ARG A 278 6.88 -10.82 6.50
N GLY A 279 5.91 -11.71 6.27
CA GLY A 279 4.51 -11.36 6.04
C GLY A 279 3.93 -11.99 4.76
N SER A 280 2.64 -11.79 4.52
CA SER A 280 1.93 -12.36 3.37
C SER A 280 1.00 -11.35 2.71
N ILE A 281 0.86 -11.45 1.38
CA ILE A 281 -0.10 -10.60 0.63
C ILE A 281 -1.54 -10.91 1.04
N LEU A 282 -1.84 -12.15 1.45
CA LEU A 282 -3.15 -12.51 2.01
C LEU A 282 -3.42 -11.76 3.33
N GLY A 283 -2.37 -11.58 4.15
CA GLY A 283 -2.46 -10.76 5.34
C GLY A 283 -2.78 -9.30 5.03
N VAL A 284 -2.13 -8.72 4.01
CA VAL A 284 -2.41 -7.35 3.56
C VAL A 284 -3.87 -7.21 3.10
N LEU A 285 -4.42 -8.21 2.43
CA LEU A 285 -5.84 -8.25 2.08
C LEU A 285 -6.73 -8.23 3.33
N ALA A 286 -6.42 -9.09 4.31
CA ALA A 286 -7.15 -9.13 5.58
C ALA A 286 -7.09 -7.79 6.33
N GLY A 287 -5.90 -7.19 6.44
CA GLY A 287 -5.71 -5.87 7.04
C GLY A 287 -6.45 -4.75 6.31
N SER A 288 -6.48 -4.80 4.97
CA SER A 288 -7.22 -3.83 4.15
C SER A 288 -8.73 -3.92 4.38
N LEU A 289 -9.27 -5.13 4.49
CA LEU A 289 -10.68 -5.35 4.82
C LEU A 289 -10.99 -4.88 6.24
N PHE A 290 -10.12 -5.19 7.21
CA PHE A 290 -10.28 -4.72 8.60
C PHE A 290 -10.39 -3.19 8.66
N ILE A 291 -9.43 -2.50 8.06
CA ILE A 291 -9.41 -1.03 8.03
C ILE A 291 -10.60 -0.47 7.26
N GLY A 292 -11.01 -1.12 6.16
CA GLY A 292 -12.20 -0.74 5.41
C GLY A 292 -13.48 -0.82 6.26
N VAL A 293 -13.68 -1.92 7.01
CA VAL A 293 -14.80 -2.09 7.93
C VAL A 293 -14.73 -1.07 9.06
N LEU A 294 -13.56 -0.88 9.68
CA LEU A 294 -13.37 0.11 10.74
C LEU A 294 -13.75 1.52 10.26
N ASN A 295 -13.19 1.97 9.15
CA ASN A 295 -13.48 3.29 8.57
C ASN A 295 -14.98 3.45 8.25
N ASN A 296 -15.61 2.43 7.68
CA ASN A 296 -17.03 2.45 7.37
C ASN A 296 -17.89 2.63 8.64
N LEU A 297 -17.58 1.89 9.70
CA LEU A 297 -18.26 2.03 10.99
C LEU A 297 -18.09 3.43 11.59
N LEU A 298 -16.85 3.97 11.57
CA LEU A 298 -16.58 5.32 12.10
C LEU A 298 -17.40 6.40 11.36
N VAL A 299 -17.51 6.25 10.01
CA VAL A 299 -18.32 7.17 9.19
C VAL A 299 -19.81 7.00 9.46
N LEU A 300 -20.34 5.78 9.54
CA LEU A 300 -21.75 5.53 9.81
C LEU A 300 -22.19 6.01 11.19
N HIS A 301 -21.29 6.02 12.18
CA HIS A 301 -21.54 6.60 13.49
C HIS A 301 -21.44 8.13 13.51
N GLY A 302 -21.14 8.77 12.38
CA GLY A 302 -21.06 10.24 12.28
C GLY A 302 -19.90 10.83 13.09
N LEU A 303 -18.85 10.07 13.37
CA LEU A 303 -17.70 10.55 14.13
C LEU A 303 -16.94 11.61 13.34
N THR A 304 -16.50 12.67 14.04
CA THR A 304 -15.69 13.72 13.42
C THR A 304 -14.35 13.17 12.91
N SER A 305 -13.76 13.81 11.91
CA SER A 305 -12.45 13.41 11.35
C SER A 305 -11.37 13.30 12.44
N ALA A 306 -11.36 14.21 13.40
CA ALA A 306 -10.40 14.18 14.53
C ALA A 306 -10.53 12.90 15.38
N VAL A 307 -11.76 12.46 15.66
CA VAL A 307 -11.99 11.21 16.41
C VAL A 307 -11.62 9.99 15.56
N GLN A 308 -11.93 10.02 14.26
CA GLN A 308 -11.53 8.95 13.34
C GLN A 308 -10.00 8.82 13.29
N ASP A 309 -9.26 9.93 13.22
CA ASP A 309 -7.79 9.93 13.17
C ASP A 309 -7.20 9.47 14.51
N LEU A 310 -7.78 9.84 15.64
CA LEU A 310 -7.39 9.34 16.96
C LEU A 310 -7.53 7.80 17.04
N ILE A 311 -8.65 7.25 16.56
CA ILE A 311 -8.88 5.80 16.55
C ILE A 311 -7.91 5.11 15.60
N ARG A 312 -7.71 5.63 14.38
CA ARG A 312 -6.74 5.07 13.42
C ARG A 312 -5.33 5.05 13.97
N GLY A 313 -4.89 6.17 14.58
CA GLY A 313 -3.58 6.27 15.23
C GLY A 313 -3.43 5.27 16.38
N GLY A 314 -4.45 5.15 17.23
CA GLY A 314 -4.46 4.17 18.31
C GLY A 314 -4.38 2.72 17.81
N VAL A 315 -5.11 2.40 16.75
CA VAL A 315 -5.08 1.08 16.11
C VAL A 315 -3.71 0.81 15.50
N LEU A 316 -3.09 1.80 14.85
CA LEU A 316 -1.73 1.66 14.31
C LEU A 316 -0.70 1.40 15.42
N ILE A 317 -0.73 2.16 16.50
CA ILE A 317 0.17 1.97 17.65
C ILE A 317 -0.03 0.57 18.25
N ALA A 318 -1.27 0.14 18.45
CA ALA A 318 -1.56 -1.19 18.95
C ALA A 318 -1.05 -2.29 18.02
N ALA A 319 -1.18 -2.11 16.70
CA ALA A 319 -0.68 -3.06 15.71
C ALA A 319 0.85 -3.15 15.73
N ILE A 320 1.56 -2.01 15.80
CA ILE A 320 3.03 -1.98 15.88
C ILE A 320 3.52 -2.59 17.20
N ALA A 321 2.87 -2.28 18.32
CA ALA A 321 3.20 -2.84 19.61
C ALA A 321 3.02 -4.37 19.63
N LEU A 322 1.93 -4.86 19.02
CA LEU A 322 1.66 -6.28 18.89
C LEU A 322 2.70 -6.97 18.00
N ASP A 323 3.04 -6.38 16.84
CA ASP A 323 4.08 -6.92 15.96
C ASP A 323 5.44 -7.00 16.66
N SER A 324 5.81 -5.96 17.40
CA SER A 324 7.07 -5.91 18.17
C SER A 324 7.08 -6.93 19.32
N TRP A 325 5.93 -7.20 19.94
CA TRP A 325 5.82 -8.19 21.02
C TRP A 325 5.84 -9.62 20.49
N LEU A 326 5.19 -9.89 19.35
CA LEU A 326 5.16 -11.21 18.71
C LEU A 326 6.49 -11.57 18.05
N HIS A 327 7.24 -10.56 17.59
CA HIS A 327 8.51 -10.71 16.89
C HIS A 327 9.59 -9.87 17.57
N PRO A 328 10.04 -10.25 18.79
CA PRO A 328 11.11 -9.53 19.48
C PRO A 328 12.37 -9.54 18.61
N ARG A 329 13.02 -8.38 18.51
CA ARG A 329 14.29 -8.25 17.80
C ARG A 329 15.37 -8.97 18.57
N ASP A 330 16.11 -9.88 17.94
CA ASP A 330 17.30 -10.43 18.52
C ASP A 330 18.33 -9.30 18.73
N GLU A 331 19.00 -9.26 19.91
CA GLU A 331 19.94 -8.19 20.27
C GLU A 331 21.08 -8.00 19.26
N GLU A 332 21.43 -9.05 18.52
CA GLU A 332 22.44 -8.98 17.44
C GLU A 332 21.95 -8.18 16.22
N THR A 333 20.65 -8.21 15.92
CA THR A 333 20.07 -7.47 14.81
C THR A 333 19.84 -6.00 15.17
N ALA A 334 19.64 -5.71 16.46
CA ALA A 334 19.49 -4.34 16.97
C ALA A 334 20.81 -3.54 16.86
N LYS A 335 21.96 -4.19 17.04
CA LYS A 335 23.29 -3.53 16.94
C LYS A 335 23.78 -3.29 15.52
N SER A 336 23.24 -3.96 14.52
CA SER A 336 23.60 -3.78 13.11
C SER A 336 22.70 -2.80 12.34
N GLY A 337 21.70 -2.22 12.97
CA GLY A 337 20.72 -1.30 12.38
C GLY A 337 20.85 0.16 12.81
N GLU A 338 21.83 0.48 13.67
CA GLU A 338 22.15 1.87 14.01
C GLU A 338 23.37 2.31 13.18
N LEU A 339 23.14 2.75 11.95
CA LEU A 339 23.90 3.80 11.25
C LEU A 339 23.21 4.10 9.92
#